data_94f7d0ca91a85860ca95e3ee906a5f41
#
_entry.id   94f7d0ca91a85860ca95e3ee906a5f41
#
_cell.length_a   1.000
_cell.length_b   1.000
_cell.length_c   1.000
_cell.angle_alpha   90.00
_cell.angle_beta   90.00
_cell.angle_gamma   90.00
#
_symmetry.space_group_name_H-M   'P 1'
#
loop_
_entity.id
_entity.type
_entity.pdbx_description
1 polymer ?
#
loop_
_entity_poly.entity_id
_entity_poly.type
_entity_poly.pdbx_seq_one_letter_code
_entity_poly.pdbx_strand_id
1 'polypeptide(L)'
;MTSAALNETQAYPPWILDLPEDFYRQPQKVQVPFTPGTAVTAMLDLAIRTGLSTCMAGISFPSYPGSSLAETLRGEHASHPGTDADIFHQPRPLPEFKVEEVARPKGGEGGIFEQVQWQSVYNAINHQSHNNNDAAVAWYWRHGDKPRPTIVLVHGFLAPWWEVNEFYLGSRFLYELGCDVILKTLPHHGPRSRRAKNVSGMDFISRGIDALNHAVVQSTYDIRTLLDFLQHQGVENMGITGVSLGGYTTALMAGLDERLQFAIPLVPLVSLPDAMMEWKPLDTIIKTAMRWYGVGMQDVRATTAFHSPLSRPVLLPPKRLLIIGGLGDKLATPRHSEALQQHWGQCALHWHAGAHAVPLQQQQTNQVKQDFLERIRFLP
;
A
#
# COMPACT_ATOMS: atom_id res chain seq x y z
N MET A 1 31.25 28.20 -0.33
CA MET A 1 29.83 28.51 -0.40
C MET A 1 29.18 27.86 0.81
N THR A 2 28.70 28.68 1.68
CA THR A 2 28.27 28.38 3.03
C THR A 2 27.08 27.41 3.02
N SER A 3 27.24 26.28 3.73
CA SER A 3 26.17 25.39 4.14
C SER A 3 25.01 26.22 4.73
N ALA A 4 23.89 26.27 4.03
CA ALA A 4 22.67 26.76 4.63
C ALA A 4 22.24 25.72 5.67
N ALA A 5 22.43 26.08 6.92
CA ALA A 5 21.88 25.32 8.04
C ALA A 5 20.37 25.21 7.83
N LEU A 6 19.89 24.00 7.57
CA LEU A 6 18.48 23.67 7.66
C LEU A 6 18.02 24.08 9.05
N ASN A 7 16.97 24.88 9.13
CA ASN A 7 16.43 25.40 10.37
C ASN A 7 16.24 24.26 11.39
N GLU A 8 16.82 24.41 12.57
CA GLU A 8 16.81 23.46 13.71
C GLU A 8 15.42 23.18 14.32
N THR A 9 14.32 23.49 13.61
CA THR A 9 12.96 23.41 14.18
C THR A 9 12.04 22.38 13.52
N GLN A 10 12.48 21.63 12.51
CA GLN A 10 11.65 20.56 11.95
C GLN A 10 12.04 19.23 12.58
N ALA A 11 11.43 18.92 13.74
CA ALA A 11 11.63 17.62 14.40
C ALA A 11 11.06 16.51 13.47
N TYR A 12 11.93 15.62 13.01
CA TYR A 12 11.52 14.42 12.28
C TYR A 12 10.56 13.56 13.13
N PRO A 13 9.56 12.90 12.51
CA PRO A 13 8.79 11.89 13.23
C PRO A 13 9.72 10.86 13.88
N PRO A 14 9.44 10.41 15.12
CA PRO A 14 10.36 9.56 15.90
C PRO A 14 10.87 8.34 15.13
N TRP A 15 10.03 7.68 14.32
CA TRP A 15 10.43 6.49 13.57
C TRP A 15 11.53 6.72 12.53
N ILE A 16 11.66 7.96 12.01
CA ILE A 16 12.74 8.31 11.07
C ILE A 16 14.09 8.20 11.77
N LEU A 17 14.13 8.59 13.05
CA LEU A 17 15.32 8.52 13.89
C LEU A 17 15.57 7.11 14.41
N ASP A 18 14.49 6.33 14.63
CA ASP A 18 14.56 4.96 15.13
C ASP A 18 15.04 3.96 14.06
N LEU A 19 14.76 4.24 12.78
CA LEU A 19 15.29 3.44 11.69
C LEU A 19 16.77 3.78 11.45
N PRO A 20 17.68 2.81 11.49
CA PRO A 20 19.08 3.05 11.15
C PRO A 20 19.22 3.70 9.76
N GLU A 21 20.21 4.57 9.60
CA GLU A 21 20.42 5.27 8.33
C GLU A 21 20.60 4.30 7.17
N ASP A 22 21.22 3.17 7.44
CA ASP A 22 21.47 2.07 6.49
C ASP A 22 20.43 0.94 6.54
N PHE A 23 19.21 1.20 7.08
CA PHE A 23 18.13 0.19 7.21
C PHE A 23 17.95 -0.65 5.95
N TYR A 24 17.99 -0.03 4.78
CA TYR A 24 17.89 -0.72 3.47
C TYR A 24 19.05 -1.68 3.16
N ARG A 25 20.14 -1.68 3.97
CA ARG A 25 21.29 -2.57 3.83
C ARG A 25 21.43 -3.57 4.97
N GLN A 26 20.70 -3.36 6.06
CA GLN A 26 20.82 -4.23 7.22
C GLN A 26 20.44 -5.68 6.87
N PRO A 27 21.10 -6.68 7.44
CA PRO A 27 20.68 -8.06 7.28
C PRO A 27 19.27 -8.22 7.89
N GLN A 28 18.41 -8.97 7.20
CA GLN A 28 17.14 -9.41 7.76
C GLN A 28 17.38 -10.33 8.97
N LYS A 29 16.55 -10.23 10.00
CA LYS A 29 16.68 -11.05 11.21
C LYS A 29 16.17 -12.45 10.98
N VAL A 30 15.13 -12.61 10.13
CA VAL A 30 14.58 -13.91 9.78
C VAL A 30 15.58 -14.73 8.97
N GLN A 31 15.77 -15.99 9.35
CA GLN A 31 16.59 -16.92 8.58
C GLN A 31 15.80 -17.42 7.36
N VAL A 32 16.32 -17.17 6.18
CA VAL A 32 15.73 -17.68 4.93
C VAL A 32 16.22 -19.11 4.70
N PRO A 33 15.34 -20.12 4.74
CA PRO A 33 15.75 -21.47 4.42
C PRO A 33 16.17 -21.54 2.95
N PHE A 34 17.31 -22.14 2.69
CA PHE A 34 17.75 -22.41 1.33
C PHE A 34 16.99 -23.62 0.78
N THR A 35 15.85 -23.34 0.13
CA THR A 35 15.12 -24.35 -0.64
C THR A 35 15.12 -23.99 -2.11
N PRO A 36 15.05 -24.96 -3.03
CA PRO A 36 14.96 -24.67 -4.46
C PRO A 36 13.80 -23.72 -4.80
N GLY A 37 12.64 -23.92 -4.18
CA GLY A 37 11.47 -23.05 -4.37
C GLY A 37 11.71 -21.60 -3.94
N THR A 38 12.25 -21.40 -2.73
CA THR A 38 12.57 -20.06 -2.21
C THR A 38 13.63 -19.39 -3.10
N ALA A 39 14.65 -20.13 -3.54
CA ALA A 39 15.71 -19.59 -4.40
C ALA A 39 15.15 -19.15 -5.77
N VAL A 40 14.36 -19.99 -6.43
CA VAL A 40 13.79 -19.68 -7.75
C VAL A 40 12.85 -18.47 -7.69
N THR A 41 11.96 -18.43 -6.69
CA THR A 41 11.03 -17.30 -6.52
C THR A 41 11.77 -16.01 -6.19
N ALA A 42 12.83 -16.05 -5.39
CA ALA A 42 13.67 -14.88 -5.10
C ALA A 42 14.46 -14.40 -6.33
N MET A 43 14.90 -15.30 -7.21
CA MET A 43 15.53 -14.91 -8.47
C MET A 43 14.53 -14.22 -9.42
N LEU A 44 13.29 -14.70 -9.47
CA LEU A 44 12.23 -14.05 -10.25
C LEU A 44 11.96 -12.66 -9.72
N ASP A 45 11.81 -12.49 -8.41
CA ASP A 45 11.68 -11.17 -7.77
C ASP A 45 12.82 -10.24 -8.14
N LEU A 46 14.07 -10.74 -8.13
CA LEU A 46 15.23 -9.94 -8.49
C LEU A 46 15.15 -9.46 -9.96
N ALA A 47 14.71 -10.33 -10.87
CA ALA A 47 14.52 -9.97 -12.27
C ALA A 47 13.42 -8.90 -12.44
N ILE A 48 12.26 -9.09 -11.80
CA ILE A 48 11.15 -8.12 -11.79
C ILE A 48 11.60 -6.79 -11.19
N ARG A 49 12.27 -6.82 -10.05
CA ARG A 49 12.80 -5.63 -9.38
C ARG A 49 13.75 -4.86 -10.30
N THR A 50 14.68 -5.56 -10.93
CA THR A 50 15.66 -4.93 -11.84
C THR A 50 14.97 -4.30 -13.05
N GLY A 51 13.98 -4.99 -13.63
CA GLY A 51 13.18 -4.45 -14.74
C GLY A 51 12.40 -3.20 -14.36
N LEU A 52 11.68 -3.23 -13.25
CA LEU A 52 10.93 -2.08 -12.72
C LEU A 52 11.87 -0.92 -12.38
N SER A 53 12.95 -1.21 -11.67
CA SER A 53 13.94 -0.20 -11.28
C SER A 53 14.58 0.47 -12.49
N THR A 54 14.91 -0.27 -13.53
CA THR A 54 15.47 0.26 -14.78
C THR A 54 14.44 1.15 -15.50
N CYS A 55 13.19 0.72 -15.56
CA CYS A 55 12.11 1.49 -16.14
C CYS A 55 11.91 2.81 -15.37
N MET A 56 11.83 2.74 -14.06
CA MET A 56 11.69 3.93 -13.20
C MET A 56 12.88 4.88 -13.34
N ALA A 57 14.10 4.35 -13.38
CA ALA A 57 15.31 5.13 -13.60
C ALA A 57 15.27 5.85 -14.95
N GLY A 58 14.87 5.18 -16.03
CA GLY A 58 14.73 5.75 -17.36
C GLY A 58 13.67 6.87 -17.45
N ILE A 59 12.56 6.72 -16.72
CA ILE A 59 11.50 7.74 -16.67
C ILE A 59 11.92 8.93 -15.80
N SER A 60 12.62 8.69 -14.72
CA SER A 60 13.03 9.74 -13.77
C SER A 60 14.21 10.58 -14.28
N PHE A 61 15.05 10.01 -15.14
CA PHE A 61 16.28 10.66 -15.59
C PHE A 61 16.05 11.99 -16.36
N PRO A 62 15.06 12.13 -17.26
CA PRO A 62 14.78 13.39 -17.94
C PRO A 62 14.20 14.49 -17.04
N SER A 63 13.63 14.11 -15.92
CA SER A 63 13.00 15.04 -14.95
C SER A 63 14.00 15.60 -13.94
N TYR A 64 15.26 15.21 -14.05
CA TYR A 64 16.28 15.35 -13.03
C TYR A 64 17.06 16.57 -13.26
N PRO A 65 17.05 17.66 -13.50
CA PRO A 65 17.63 18.77 -12.73
C PRO A 65 16.64 19.86 -12.33
N GLY A 66 15.44 19.56 -12.21
CA GLY A 66 14.57 20.73 -12.12
C GLY A 66 13.52 20.71 -11.10
N SER A 67 13.30 19.81 -10.26
CA SER A 67 12.18 20.26 -9.53
C SER A 67 11.74 19.55 -8.28
N SER A 68 10.98 18.54 -8.37
CA SER A 68 10.18 18.19 -7.19
C SER A 68 11.00 17.58 -6.05
N LEU A 69 12.00 16.76 -6.36
CA LEU A 69 12.85 16.19 -5.31
C LEU A 69 13.75 17.27 -4.69
N ALA A 70 14.35 18.13 -5.51
CA ALA A 70 15.22 19.20 -5.03
C ALA A 70 14.45 20.26 -4.24
N GLU A 71 13.25 20.59 -4.66
CA GLU A 71 12.35 21.52 -3.98
C GLU A 71 11.83 20.90 -2.67
N THR A 72 11.41 19.64 -2.71
CA THR A 72 11.01 18.87 -1.52
C THR A 72 12.16 18.76 -0.52
N LEU A 73 13.38 18.44 -0.99
CA LEU A 73 14.55 18.32 -0.13
C LEU A 73 15.07 19.66 0.38
N ARG A 74 14.77 20.77 -0.28
CA ARG A 74 15.09 22.13 0.18
C ARG A 74 14.08 22.69 1.18
N GLY A 75 13.04 21.94 1.50
CA GLY A 75 11.99 22.42 2.41
C GLY A 75 11.05 23.44 1.80
N GLU A 76 11.13 23.67 0.48
CA GLU A 76 10.25 24.59 -0.25
C GLU A 76 8.79 24.07 -0.27
N HIS A 77 8.59 22.80 0.06
CA HIS A 77 7.31 22.17 0.34
C HIS A 77 6.95 22.11 1.82
N ALA A 78 7.42 23.05 2.61
CA ALA A 78 6.92 23.23 3.98
C ALA A 78 5.40 23.53 4.04
N SER A 79 4.77 23.65 2.90
CA SER A 79 3.30 23.74 2.75
C SER A 79 2.62 22.40 2.52
N HIS A 80 3.33 21.26 2.58
CA HIS A 80 2.61 20.03 2.81
C HIS A 80 1.96 20.11 4.18
N PRO A 81 0.63 20.07 4.25
CA PRO A 81 -0.08 19.99 5.52
C PRO A 81 0.23 18.65 6.22
N GLY A 82 1.37 18.09 5.95
CA GLY A 82 1.73 16.71 6.17
C GLY A 82 2.31 16.38 7.51
N THR A 83 2.47 17.30 8.41
CA THR A 83 2.67 16.98 9.83
C THR A 83 1.35 16.99 10.60
N ASP A 84 0.28 17.50 9.99
CA ASP A 84 -1.02 17.52 10.64
C ASP A 84 -1.75 16.20 10.40
N ALA A 85 -2.16 15.58 11.50
CA ALA A 85 -3.15 14.50 11.50
C ALA A 85 -4.39 14.82 10.63
N ASP A 86 -4.61 16.07 10.37
CA ASP A 86 -5.73 16.64 9.64
C ASP A 86 -5.78 16.31 8.14
N ILE A 87 -4.65 16.08 7.46
CA ILE A 87 -4.72 15.78 6.01
C ILE A 87 -5.56 14.53 5.69
N PHE A 88 -5.57 13.56 6.60
CA PHE A 88 -6.35 12.33 6.45
C PHE A 88 -7.76 12.40 7.04
N HIS A 89 -8.07 13.44 7.83
CA HIS A 89 -9.29 13.57 8.61
C HIS A 89 -10.17 14.77 8.22
N GLN A 90 -9.87 15.42 7.09
CA GLN A 90 -10.72 16.49 6.61
C GLN A 90 -12.15 16.00 6.33
N PRO A 91 -13.16 16.82 6.54
CA PRO A 91 -14.55 16.46 6.28
C PRO A 91 -14.74 15.91 4.87
N ARG A 92 -15.42 14.79 4.75
CA ARG A 92 -15.75 14.15 3.48
C ARG A 92 -17.25 14.21 3.25
N PRO A 93 -17.73 14.86 2.18
CA PRO A 93 -19.10 14.67 1.76
C PRO A 93 -19.28 13.22 1.29
N LEU A 94 -20.41 12.60 1.59
CA LEU A 94 -20.74 11.30 1.01
C LEU A 94 -21.08 11.52 -0.47
N PRO A 95 -20.31 10.96 -1.42
CA PRO A 95 -20.61 11.14 -2.83
C PRO A 95 -21.80 10.27 -3.25
N GLU A 96 -22.32 10.52 -4.42
CA GLU A 96 -23.25 9.62 -5.08
C GLU A 96 -22.49 8.38 -5.57
N PHE A 97 -23.04 7.18 -5.30
CA PHE A 97 -22.48 5.91 -5.73
C PHE A 97 -23.31 5.35 -6.89
N LYS A 98 -22.63 5.03 -7.97
CA LYS A 98 -23.17 4.26 -9.07
C LYS A 98 -22.81 2.79 -8.86
N VAL A 99 -23.82 1.94 -8.69
CA VAL A 99 -23.65 0.50 -8.50
C VAL A 99 -24.26 -0.22 -9.68
N GLU A 100 -23.49 -1.03 -10.36
CA GLU A 100 -23.93 -1.79 -11.52
C GLU A 100 -23.51 -3.26 -11.39
N GLU A 101 -24.48 -4.16 -11.53
CA GLU A 101 -24.17 -5.59 -11.65
C GLU A 101 -23.39 -5.84 -12.93
N VAL A 102 -22.30 -6.57 -12.84
CA VAL A 102 -21.39 -6.86 -13.95
C VAL A 102 -21.09 -8.35 -14.04
N ALA A 103 -20.56 -8.76 -15.19
CA ALA A 103 -20.16 -10.14 -15.39
C ALA A 103 -19.10 -10.56 -14.36
N ARG A 104 -19.29 -11.72 -13.76
CA ARG A 104 -18.36 -12.27 -12.79
C ARG A 104 -17.04 -12.64 -13.45
N PRO A 105 -15.93 -12.49 -12.72
CA PRO A 105 -14.65 -13.03 -13.15
C PRO A 105 -14.73 -14.56 -13.25
N LYS A 106 -13.87 -15.15 -14.07
CA LYS A 106 -13.78 -16.60 -14.22
C LYS A 106 -13.50 -17.27 -12.86
N GLY A 107 -14.29 -18.28 -12.53
CA GLY A 107 -14.16 -19.06 -11.29
C GLY A 107 -14.95 -18.52 -10.10
N GLY A 108 -15.68 -17.42 -10.24
CA GLY A 108 -16.63 -16.95 -9.23
C GLY A 108 -17.99 -17.67 -9.36
N GLU A 109 -18.36 -18.51 -8.43
CA GLU A 109 -19.68 -19.15 -8.39
C GLU A 109 -20.54 -18.54 -7.29
N GLY A 110 -21.82 -18.27 -7.60
CA GLY A 110 -22.78 -17.74 -6.62
C GLY A 110 -22.63 -16.23 -6.33
N GLY A 111 -23.60 -15.67 -5.64
CA GLY A 111 -23.65 -14.27 -5.22
C GLY A 111 -23.84 -13.25 -6.35
N ILE A 112 -23.70 -12.00 -6.03
CA ILE A 112 -23.86 -10.85 -6.91
C ILE A 112 -22.48 -10.18 -7.05
N PHE A 113 -22.08 -9.87 -8.29
CA PHE A 113 -20.82 -9.18 -8.55
C PHE A 113 -21.11 -7.81 -9.17
N GLU A 114 -20.66 -6.77 -8.49
CA GLU A 114 -20.99 -5.38 -8.80
C GLU A 114 -19.75 -4.52 -8.99
N GLN A 115 -19.86 -3.54 -9.86
CA GLN A 115 -18.94 -2.43 -9.93
C GLN A 115 -19.53 -1.25 -9.16
N VAL A 116 -18.79 -0.74 -8.19
CA VAL A 116 -19.13 0.44 -7.40
C VAL A 116 -18.24 1.59 -7.85
N GLN A 117 -18.83 2.69 -8.30
CA GLN A 117 -18.12 3.87 -8.77
C GLN A 117 -18.59 5.10 -8.03
N TRP A 118 -17.68 6.04 -7.77
CA TRP A 118 -17.99 7.34 -7.18
C TRP A 118 -16.93 8.37 -7.56
N GLN A 119 -17.28 9.66 -7.42
CA GLN A 119 -16.30 10.73 -7.55
C GLN A 119 -15.39 10.76 -6.33
N SER A 120 -14.07 10.69 -6.53
CA SER A 120 -13.09 10.79 -5.44
C SER A 120 -13.23 12.13 -4.74
N VAL A 121 -13.52 12.11 -3.45
CA VAL A 121 -13.70 13.34 -2.66
C VAL A 121 -12.37 14.08 -2.43
N TYR A 122 -11.24 13.38 -2.49
CA TYR A 122 -9.92 14.00 -2.36
C TYR A 122 -9.63 15.01 -3.47
N ASN A 123 -9.97 14.69 -4.71
CA ASN A 123 -9.78 15.59 -5.84
C ASN A 123 -10.63 16.86 -5.69
N ALA A 124 -11.86 16.74 -5.18
CA ALA A 124 -12.73 17.88 -4.91
C ALA A 124 -12.13 18.82 -3.84
N ILE A 125 -11.49 18.25 -2.82
CA ILE A 125 -10.85 19.03 -1.75
C ILE A 125 -9.60 19.78 -2.27
N ASN A 126 -8.83 19.17 -3.15
CA ASN A 126 -7.52 19.72 -3.58
C ASN A 126 -7.56 20.41 -4.95
N HIS A 127 -8.72 20.54 -5.59
CA HIS A 127 -8.88 21.15 -6.93
C HIS A 127 -7.96 20.58 -8.02
N GLN A 128 -7.46 19.37 -7.82
CA GLN A 128 -6.57 18.68 -8.76
C GLN A 128 -7.38 17.72 -9.63
N SER A 129 -8.00 18.21 -10.69
CA SER A 129 -8.64 17.34 -11.67
C SER A 129 -7.60 16.63 -12.52
N HIS A 130 -7.63 15.30 -12.55
CA HIS A 130 -6.72 14.45 -13.32
C HIS A 130 -7.48 13.40 -14.15
N ASN A 131 -8.47 13.82 -14.91
CA ASN A 131 -9.19 12.96 -15.87
C ASN A 131 -9.75 11.67 -15.21
N ASN A 132 -9.38 10.49 -15.74
CA ASN A 132 -9.91 9.20 -15.29
C ASN A 132 -9.58 8.85 -13.82
N ASN A 133 -8.60 9.50 -13.21
CA ASN A 133 -8.25 9.24 -11.82
C ASN A 133 -9.26 9.78 -10.83
N ASP A 134 -10.12 10.72 -11.25
CA ASP A 134 -11.14 11.33 -10.40
C ASP A 134 -12.26 10.34 -10.04
N ALA A 135 -12.55 9.39 -10.94
CA ALA A 135 -13.51 8.33 -10.67
C ALA A 135 -12.88 7.21 -9.84
N ALA A 136 -13.30 7.05 -8.61
CA ALA A 136 -12.92 5.91 -7.78
C ALA A 136 -13.78 4.69 -8.15
N VAL A 137 -13.16 3.51 -8.15
CA VAL A 137 -13.78 2.26 -8.57
C VAL A 137 -13.47 1.14 -7.57
N ALA A 138 -14.45 0.30 -7.28
CA ALA A 138 -14.29 -0.95 -6.56
C ALA A 138 -15.15 -2.06 -7.20
N TRP A 139 -14.72 -3.31 -6.97
CA TRP A 139 -15.39 -4.52 -7.44
C TRP A 139 -15.90 -5.29 -6.23
N TYR A 140 -17.22 -5.40 -6.08
CA TYR A 140 -17.87 -5.95 -4.92
C TYR A 140 -18.51 -7.30 -5.24
N TRP A 141 -18.07 -8.35 -4.54
CA TRP A 141 -18.66 -9.67 -4.61
C TRP A 141 -19.36 -9.97 -3.29
N ARG A 142 -20.68 -9.99 -3.31
CA ARG A 142 -21.54 -10.22 -2.16
C ARG A 142 -22.42 -11.44 -2.31
N HIS A 143 -22.79 -12.06 -1.22
CA HIS A 143 -23.60 -13.26 -1.20
C HIS A 143 -25.08 -13.00 -1.56
N GLY A 144 -25.58 -11.81 -1.31
CA GLY A 144 -26.96 -11.41 -1.55
C GLY A 144 -27.28 -10.05 -0.91
N ASP A 145 -28.57 -9.77 -0.68
CA ASP A 145 -29.00 -8.47 -0.19
C ASP A 145 -28.79 -8.23 1.30
N LYS A 146 -28.60 -9.29 2.08
CA LYS A 146 -28.32 -9.13 3.51
C LYS A 146 -26.86 -8.79 3.73
N PRO A 147 -26.57 -7.72 4.51
CA PRO A 147 -25.18 -7.34 4.82
C PRO A 147 -24.47 -8.48 5.54
N ARG A 148 -23.20 -8.70 5.18
CA ARG A 148 -22.30 -9.66 5.79
C ARG A 148 -21.01 -8.98 6.23
N PRO A 149 -20.22 -9.62 7.11
CA PRO A 149 -18.85 -9.17 7.34
C PRO A 149 -18.11 -9.00 6.00
N THR A 150 -17.56 -7.82 5.76
CA THR A 150 -16.98 -7.46 4.47
C THR A 150 -15.49 -7.17 4.59
N ILE A 151 -14.71 -7.73 3.68
CA ILE A 151 -13.25 -7.55 3.62
C ILE A 151 -12.88 -6.67 2.43
N VAL A 152 -12.27 -5.53 2.72
CA VAL A 152 -11.70 -4.65 1.69
C VAL A 152 -10.36 -5.23 1.25
N LEU A 153 -10.25 -5.51 -0.04
CA LEU A 153 -9.04 -6.00 -0.69
C LEU A 153 -8.33 -4.82 -1.37
N VAL A 154 -7.02 -4.69 -1.16
CA VAL A 154 -6.21 -3.64 -1.77
C VAL A 154 -5.08 -4.28 -2.58
N HIS A 155 -5.12 -4.05 -3.89
CA HIS A 155 -4.16 -4.66 -4.82
C HIS A 155 -2.74 -4.09 -4.70
N GLY A 156 -1.77 -4.83 -5.21
CA GLY A 156 -0.38 -4.40 -5.35
C GLY A 156 -0.17 -3.46 -6.55
N PHE A 157 1.03 -2.89 -6.63
CA PHE A 157 1.46 -2.09 -7.76
C PHE A 157 1.33 -2.88 -9.08
N LEU A 158 0.82 -2.25 -10.13
CA LEU A 158 0.53 -2.82 -11.46
C LEU A 158 -0.60 -3.88 -11.53
N ALA A 159 -1.23 -4.27 -10.43
CA ALA A 159 -2.07 -5.45 -10.35
C ALA A 159 -3.55 -5.15 -9.97
N PRO A 160 -4.30 -4.33 -10.73
CA PRO A 160 -5.68 -3.97 -10.37
C PRO A 160 -6.73 -5.03 -10.77
N TRP A 161 -6.35 -6.09 -11.46
CA TRP A 161 -7.27 -7.09 -11.98
C TRP A 161 -7.69 -8.08 -10.91
N TRP A 162 -8.95 -8.52 -10.98
CA TRP A 162 -9.53 -9.43 -10.01
C TRP A 162 -8.77 -10.76 -9.94
N GLU A 163 -8.43 -11.35 -11.08
CA GLU A 163 -7.79 -12.67 -11.17
C GLU A 163 -6.38 -12.67 -10.54
N VAL A 164 -5.68 -11.55 -10.66
CA VAL A 164 -4.36 -11.38 -10.01
C VAL A 164 -4.54 -11.31 -8.50
N ASN A 165 -5.57 -10.61 -8.03
CA ASN A 165 -5.83 -10.47 -6.59
C ASN A 165 -6.45 -11.73 -5.99
N GLU A 166 -7.15 -12.55 -6.78
CA GLU A 166 -7.54 -13.90 -6.42
C GLU A 166 -6.31 -14.73 -6.04
N PHE A 167 -5.26 -14.68 -6.87
CA PHE A 167 -4.02 -15.39 -6.62
C PHE A 167 -3.29 -14.91 -5.35
N TYR A 168 -3.20 -13.59 -5.12
CA TYR A 168 -2.45 -13.04 -3.98
C TYR A 168 -3.26 -12.98 -2.69
N LEU A 169 -4.48 -12.51 -2.74
CA LEU A 169 -5.30 -12.20 -1.57
C LEU A 169 -6.24 -13.34 -1.21
N GLY A 170 -6.55 -14.23 -2.18
CA GLY A 170 -7.50 -15.32 -1.98
C GLY A 170 -8.92 -14.81 -1.83
N SER A 171 -9.37 -13.92 -2.73
CA SER A 171 -10.70 -13.33 -2.67
C SER A 171 -11.82 -14.38 -2.64
N ARG A 172 -11.68 -15.43 -3.46
CA ARG A 172 -12.60 -16.56 -3.48
C ARG A 172 -12.60 -17.31 -2.15
N PHE A 173 -11.43 -17.62 -1.60
CA PHE A 173 -11.30 -18.28 -0.31
C PHE A 173 -12.01 -17.49 0.79
N LEU A 174 -11.81 -16.17 0.84
CA LEU A 174 -12.44 -15.30 1.83
C LEU A 174 -13.98 -15.25 1.62
N TYR A 175 -14.43 -15.25 0.38
CA TYR A 175 -15.84 -15.34 0.05
C TYR A 175 -16.44 -16.68 0.49
N GLU A 176 -15.78 -17.81 0.23
CA GLU A 176 -16.22 -19.15 0.66
C GLU A 176 -16.26 -19.31 2.18
N LEU A 177 -15.50 -18.51 2.94
CA LEU A 177 -15.63 -18.41 4.40
C LEU A 177 -16.89 -17.64 4.86
N GLY A 178 -17.70 -17.14 3.93
CA GLY A 178 -18.95 -16.44 4.18
C GLY A 178 -18.83 -14.91 4.26
N CYS A 179 -17.66 -14.35 4.04
CA CYS A 179 -17.46 -12.90 3.99
C CYS A 179 -17.80 -12.36 2.60
N ASP A 180 -18.37 -11.16 2.53
CA ASP A 180 -18.37 -10.41 1.30
C ASP A 180 -16.98 -9.80 1.06
N VAL A 181 -16.57 -9.64 -0.19
CA VAL A 181 -15.24 -9.12 -0.54
C VAL A 181 -15.35 -7.99 -1.55
N ILE A 182 -14.60 -6.91 -1.32
CA ILE A 182 -14.62 -5.74 -2.20
C ILE A 182 -13.20 -5.31 -2.55
N LEU A 183 -12.83 -5.42 -3.83
CA LEU A 183 -11.52 -5.03 -4.35
C LEU A 183 -11.53 -3.55 -4.73
N LYS A 184 -10.76 -2.75 -4.00
CA LYS A 184 -10.59 -1.32 -4.28
C LYS A 184 -9.48 -1.08 -5.30
N THR A 185 -9.79 -0.36 -6.38
CA THR A 185 -8.79 0.08 -7.35
C THR A 185 -8.09 1.35 -6.87
N LEU A 186 -6.78 1.27 -6.68
CA LEU A 186 -5.94 2.41 -6.26
C LEU A 186 -5.87 3.49 -7.36
N PRO A 187 -5.57 4.75 -7.00
CA PRO A 187 -5.34 5.83 -7.95
C PRO A 187 -4.33 5.43 -9.05
N HIS A 188 -4.53 5.92 -10.24
CA HIS A 188 -3.67 5.67 -11.42
C HIS A 188 -3.54 4.22 -11.88
N HIS A 189 -4.36 3.28 -11.34
CA HIS A 189 -4.35 1.87 -11.73
C HIS A 189 -5.60 1.50 -12.55
N GLY A 190 -5.48 0.54 -13.44
CA GLY A 190 -6.57 -0.01 -14.24
C GLY A 190 -7.42 1.07 -14.91
N PRO A 191 -8.76 1.08 -14.71
CA PRO A 191 -9.65 2.06 -15.30
C PRO A 191 -9.36 3.50 -14.87
N ARG A 192 -8.59 3.70 -13.78
CA ARG A 192 -8.15 5.01 -13.28
C ARG A 192 -6.84 5.49 -13.89
N SER A 193 -6.23 4.72 -14.77
CA SER A 193 -5.02 5.14 -15.48
C SER A 193 -5.34 6.30 -16.43
N ARG A 194 -4.46 7.28 -16.45
CA ARG A 194 -4.66 8.54 -17.17
C ARG A 194 -4.81 8.38 -18.68
N ARG A 195 -4.18 7.36 -19.25
CA ARG A 195 -4.27 7.00 -20.68
C ARG A 195 -4.42 5.49 -20.81
N ALA A 196 -5.29 5.05 -21.68
CA ALA A 196 -5.48 3.62 -21.97
C ALA A 196 -4.21 2.89 -22.45
N LYS A 197 -3.19 3.64 -22.89
CA LYS A 197 -1.88 3.13 -23.35
C LYS A 197 -0.80 3.13 -22.28
N ASN A 198 -1.04 3.73 -21.11
CA ASN A 198 -0.05 3.75 -20.03
C ASN A 198 -0.07 2.42 -19.27
N VAL A 199 1.10 1.98 -18.84
CA VAL A 199 1.19 0.85 -17.93
C VAL A 199 0.46 1.22 -16.63
N SER A 200 -0.49 0.37 -16.23
CA SER A 200 -1.29 0.56 -15.01
C SER A 200 -0.39 0.86 -13.81
N GLY A 201 -0.68 1.92 -13.06
CA GLY A 201 0.06 2.29 -11.86
C GLY A 201 1.33 3.09 -12.09
N MET A 202 1.86 3.20 -13.29
CA MET A 202 3.12 3.94 -13.52
C MET A 202 3.01 5.41 -13.12
N ASP A 203 1.87 6.06 -13.36
CA ASP A 203 1.65 7.46 -12.96
C ASP A 203 1.59 7.64 -11.42
N PHE A 204 1.44 6.56 -10.66
CA PHE A 204 1.48 6.59 -9.21
C PHE A 204 2.87 6.95 -8.66
N ILE A 205 3.93 6.53 -9.35
CA ILE A 205 5.32 6.64 -8.88
C ILE A 205 6.22 7.48 -9.81
N SER A 206 5.87 7.64 -11.10
CA SER A 206 6.76 8.25 -12.09
C SER A 206 6.67 9.77 -12.19
N ARG A 207 5.74 10.39 -11.47
CA ARG A 207 5.47 11.84 -11.52
C ARG A 207 6.12 12.63 -10.39
N GLY A 208 7.07 12.02 -9.68
CA GLY A 208 7.76 12.62 -8.55
C GLY A 208 7.09 12.32 -7.19
N ILE A 209 7.78 12.73 -6.13
CA ILE A 209 7.39 12.44 -4.74
C ILE A 209 6.06 13.10 -4.39
N ASP A 210 5.84 14.32 -4.84
CA ASP A 210 4.61 15.05 -4.59
C ASP A 210 3.37 14.31 -5.14
N ALA A 211 3.44 13.87 -6.40
CA ALA A 211 2.37 13.09 -7.01
C ALA A 211 2.16 11.74 -6.32
N LEU A 212 3.24 11.08 -5.87
CA LEU A 212 3.17 9.88 -5.05
C LEU A 212 2.42 10.14 -3.74
N ASN A 213 2.79 11.21 -3.04
CA ASN A 213 2.19 11.61 -1.78
C ASN A 213 0.68 11.86 -1.96
N HIS A 214 0.30 12.61 -2.98
CA HIS A 214 -1.11 12.84 -3.32
C HIS A 214 -1.86 11.53 -3.64
N ALA A 215 -1.26 10.62 -4.39
CA ALA A 215 -1.87 9.34 -4.72
C ALA A 215 -2.08 8.44 -3.49
N VAL A 216 -1.15 8.46 -2.53
CA VAL A 216 -1.31 7.74 -1.25
C VAL A 216 -2.44 8.35 -0.43
N VAL A 217 -2.50 9.67 -0.29
CA VAL A 217 -3.59 10.34 0.43
C VAL A 217 -4.92 10.07 -0.23
N GLN A 218 -5.01 10.19 -1.56
CA GLN A 218 -6.22 9.85 -2.31
C GLN A 218 -6.65 8.40 -2.09
N SER A 219 -5.71 7.46 -2.00
CA SER A 219 -6.00 6.06 -1.70
C SER A 219 -6.73 5.90 -0.37
N THR A 220 -6.28 6.62 0.67
CA THR A 220 -6.90 6.55 1.99
C THR A 220 -8.29 7.18 2.01
N TYR A 221 -8.47 8.32 1.35
CA TYR A 221 -9.79 8.97 1.22
C TYR A 221 -10.79 8.06 0.50
N ASP A 222 -10.36 7.46 -0.60
CA ASP A 222 -11.22 6.56 -1.37
C ASP A 222 -11.60 5.31 -0.57
N ILE A 223 -10.67 4.74 0.21
CA ILE A 223 -10.98 3.59 1.07
C ILE A 223 -11.94 4.00 2.19
N ARG A 224 -11.71 5.14 2.84
CA ARG A 224 -12.61 5.63 3.88
C ARG A 224 -14.01 5.93 3.36
N THR A 225 -14.10 6.49 2.15
CA THR A 225 -15.39 6.70 1.45
C THR A 225 -16.06 5.36 1.11
N LEU A 226 -15.27 4.34 0.74
CA LEU A 226 -15.81 2.99 0.54
C LEU A 226 -16.33 2.37 1.85
N LEU A 227 -15.65 2.60 2.98
CA LEU A 227 -16.15 2.18 4.29
C LEU A 227 -17.44 2.92 4.67
N ASP A 228 -17.58 4.21 4.31
CA ASP A 228 -18.83 4.97 4.47
C ASP A 228 -19.96 4.32 3.64
N PHE A 229 -19.68 3.94 2.38
CA PHE A 229 -20.64 3.21 1.53
C PHE A 229 -21.07 1.90 2.17
N LEU A 230 -20.13 1.06 2.60
CA LEU A 230 -20.44 -0.23 3.23
C LEU A 230 -21.29 -0.06 4.50
N GLN A 231 -20.99 0.94 5.31
CA GLN A 231 -21.76 1.27 6.51
C GLN A 231 -23.20 1.69 6.15
N HIS A 232 -23.38 2.47 5.09
CA HIS A 232 -24.71 2.82 4.57
C HIS A 232 -25.48 1.61 4.02
N GLN A 233 -24.78 0.59 3.52
CA GLN A 233 -25.38 -0.71 3.15
C GLN A 233 -25.68 -1.61 4.34
N GLY A 234 -25.45 -1.14 5.58
CA GLY A 234 -25.70 -1.89 6.81
C GLY A 234 -24.58 -2.87 7.19
N VAL A 235 -23.40 -2.77 6.58
CA VAL A 235 -22.25 -3.60 6.97
C VAL A 235 -21.66 -3.08 8.27
N GLU A 236 -21.72 -3.88 9.32
CA GLU A 236 -21.20 -3.55 10.66
C GLU A 236 -19.75 -4.00 10.86
N ASN A 237 -19.38 -5.13 10.27
CA ASN A 237 -18.07 -5.74 10.44
C ASN A 237 -17.23 -5.57 9.17
N MET A 238 -16.20 -4.72 9.24
CA MET A 238 -15.32 -4.43 8.12
C MET A 238 -13.87 -4.75 8.48
N GLY A 239 -13.16 -5.41 7.57
CA GLY A 239 -11.74 -5.67 7.70
C GLY A 239 -10.99 -5.28 6.43
N ILE A 240 -9.66 -5.23 6.50
CA ILE A 240 -8.84 -4.84 5.36
C ILE A 240 -7.65 -5.78 5.17
N THR A 241 -7.37 -6.12 3.93
CA THR A 241 -6.15 -6.85 3.54
C THR A 241 -5.62 -6.34 2.21
N GLY A 242 -4.32 -6.40 2.01
CA GLY A 242 -3.72 -5.91 0.77
C GLY A 242 -2.31 -6.44 0.58
N VAL A 243 -1.83 -6.44 -0.66
CA VAL A 243 -0.53 -6.99 -1.04
C VAL A 243 0.41 -5.88 -1.50
N SER A 244 1.68 -5.91 -1.07
CA SER A 244 2.72 -4.98 -1.54
C SER A 244 2.36 -3.50 -1.28
N LEU A 245 2.14 -2.69 -2.33
CA LEU A 245 1.59 -1.33 -2.22
C LEU A 245 0.23 -1.33 -1.51
N GLY A 246 -0.61 -2.33 -1.78
CA GLY A 246 -1.85 -2.55 -1.02
C GLY A 246 -1.59 -2.94 0.43
N GLY A 247 -0.51 -3.67 0.70
CA GLY A 247 -0.03 -3.97 2.05
C GLY A 247 0.41 -2.71 2.82
N TYR A 248 1.13 -1.82 2.15
CA TYR A 248 1.45 -0.48 2.66
C TYR A 248 0.18 0.32 3.01
N THR A 249 -0.75 0.36 2.06
CA THR A 249 -2.03 1.08 2.25
C THR A 249 -2.86 0.45 3.37
N THR A 250 -2.91 -0.89 3.46
CA THR A 250 -3.56 -1.63 4.55
C THR A 250 -2.96 -1.27 5.90
N ALA A 251 -1.63 -1.24 5.99
CA ALA A 251 -0.94 -0.88 7.23
C ALA A 251 -1.18 0.58 7.63
N LEU A 252 -1.22 1.50 6.66
CA LEU A 252 -1.55 2.89 6.90
C LEU A 252 -3.01 3.05 7.40
N MET A 253 -3.95 2.36 6.75
CA MET A 253 -5.38 2.40 7.13
C MET A 253 -5.65 1.87 8.54
N ALA A 254 -4.86 0.92 9.03
CA ALA A 254 -4.95 0.42 10.41
C ALA A 254 -4.65 1.48 11.47
N GLY A 255 -3.97 2.57 11.10
CA GLY A 255 -3.74 3.74 11.95
C GLY A 255 -4.64 4.94 11.63
N LEU A 256 -5.61 4.80 10.70
CA LEU A 256 -6.43 5.92 10.23
C LEU A 256 -7.93 5.75 10.45
N ASP A 257 -8.44 4.52 10.51
CA ASP A 257 -9.89 4.29 10.56
C ASP A 257 -10.27 3.20 11.59
N GLU A 258 -10.92 3.62 12.65
CA GLU A 258 -11.34 2.78 13.79
C GLU A 258 -12.51 1.82 13.49
N ARG A 259 -13.16 1.96 12.35
CA ARG A 259 -14.22 1.03 11.92
C ARG A 259 -13.66 -0.32 11.47
N LEU A 260 -12.38 -0.36 11.15
CA LEU A 260 -11.71 -1.60 10.79
C LEU A 260 -11.59 -2.51 12.02
N GLN A 261 -11.98 -3.76 11.85
CA GLN A 261 -11.89 -4.77 12.92
C GLN A 261 -10.59 -5.57 12.88
N PHE A 262 -9.92 -5.59 11.75
CA PHE A 262 -8.60 -6.20 11.58
C PHE A 262 -7.86 -5.60 10.38
N ALA A 263 -6.55 -5.83 10.34
CA ALA A 263 -5.72 -5.55 9.18
C ALA A 263 -4.74 -6.71 8.91
N ILE A 264 -4.68 -7.16 7.64
CA ILE A 264 -3.76 -8.22 7.18
C ILE A 264 -2.95 -7.70 5.99
N PRO A 265 -1.85 -6.98 6.18
CA PRO A 265 -0.92 -6.64 5.09
C PRO A 265 -0.09 -7.86 4.69
N LEU A 266 -0.02 -8.13 3.38
CA LEU A 266 0.81 -9.15 2.76
C LEU A 266 2.01 -8.48 2.11
N VAL A 267 3.19 -9.00 2.40
CA VAL A 267 4.49 -8.51 1.89
C VAL A 267 4.55 -6.97 1.87
N PRO A 268 4.24 -6.31 3.02
CA PRO A 268 4.07 -4.87 3.07
C PRO A 268 5.40 -4.13 2.93
N LEU A 269 5.35 -2.94 2.33
CA LEU A 269 6.36 -1.90 2.51
C LEU A 269 6.03 -1.08 3.77
N VAL A 270 7.01 -0.45 4.38
CA VAL A 270 6.80 0.50 5.48
C VAL A 270 7.53 1.82 5.28
N SER A 271 8.59 1.80 4.46
CA SER A 271 9.32 2.99 4.04
C SER A 271 9.55 2.89 2.53
N LEU A 272 8.88 3.73 1.76
CA LEU A 272 9.05 3.77 0.31
C LEU A 272 10.46 4.22 -0.10
N PRO A 273 11.08 5.22 0.56
CA PRO A 273 12.47 5.58 0.28
C PRO A 273 13.46 4.44 0.49
N ASP A 274 13.33 3.69 1.58
CA ASP A 274 14.22 2.56 1.85
C ASP A 274 14.06 1.45 0.81
N ALA A 275 12.83 1.14 0.41
CA ALA A 275 12.58 0.19 -0.67
C ALA A 275 13.23 0.62 -1.98
N MET A 276 13.14 1.90 -2.35
CA MET A 276 13.79 2.43 -3.55
C MET A 276 15.32 2.34 -3.46
N MET A 277 15.90 2.47 -2.27
CA MET A 277 17.33 2.30 -2.04
C MET A 277 17.81 0.84 -2.14
N GLU A 278 16.91 -0.10 -2.06
CA GLU A 278 17.21 -1.53 -2.29
C GLU A 278 17.22 -1.89 -3.78
N TRP A 279 16.63 -1.06 -4.66
CA TRP A 279 16.39 -1.37 -6.07
C TRP A 279 17.47 -0.79 -6.97
N LYS A 280 18.28 -1.65 -7.58
CA LYS A 280 19.30 -1.25 -8.58
C LYS A 280 18.70 -1.26 -9.99
N PRO A 281 18.95 -0.23 -10.82
CA PRO A 281 19.92 0.88 -10.67
C PRO A 281 19.36 2.13 -9.98
N LEU A 282 18.10 2.16 -9.57
CA LEU A 282 17.42 3.33 -8.99
C LEU A 282 18.18 3.87 -7.76
N ASP A 283 18.72 2.97 -6.91
CA ASP A 283 19.54 3.35 -5.76
C ASP A 283 20.72 4.25 -6.13
N THR A 284 21.34 4.01 -7.29
CA THR A 284 22.50 4.78 -7.74
C THR A 284 22.09 6.22 -8.10
N ILE A 285 20.92 6.38 -8.71
CA ILE A 285 20.36 7.69 -9.05
C ILE A 285 20.04 8.46 -7.77
N ILE A 286 19.36 7.82 -6.83
CA ILE A 286 18.98 8.44 -5.55
C ILE A 286 20.25 8.85 -4.78
N LYS A 287 21.25 7.97 -4.66
CA LYS A 287 22.51 8.27 -3.98
C LYS A 287 23.27 9.43 -4.64
N THR A 288 23.23 9.50 -5.97
CA THR A 288 23.86 10.59 -6.70
C THR A 288 23.16 11.91 -6.40
N ALA A 289 21.83 11.90 -6.38
CA ALA A 289 21.06 13.06 -6.00
C ALA A 289 21.30 13.49 -4.54
N MET A 290 21.31 12.54 -3.62
CA MET A 290 21.61 12.82 -2.20
C MET A 290 22.97 13.51 -2.05
N ARG A 291 24.00 13.02 -2.74
CA ARG A 291 25.33 13.64 -2.73
C ARG A 291 25.33 15.04 -3.34
N TRP A 292 24.60 15.21 -4.45
CA TRP A 292 24.52 16.50 -5.14
C TRP A 292 23.86 17.58 -4.29
N TYR A 293 22.79 17.19 -3.56
CA TYR A 293 22.05 18.11 -2.71
C TYR A 293 22.54 18.17 -1.27
N GLY A 294 23.50 17.33 -0.87
CA GLY A 294 24.05 17.29 0.49
C GLY A 294 23.05 16.81 1.54
N VAL A 295 22.15 15.90 1.15
CA VAL A 295 21.09 15.37 2.04
C VAL A 295 21.35 13.94 2.45
N GLY A 296 20.91 13.56 3.65
CA GLY A 296 20.97 12.23 4.20
C GLY A 296 19.72 11.38 3.94
N MET A 297 19.74 10.12 4.37
CA MET A 297 18.58 9.23 4.22
C MET A 297 17.38 9.69 5.04
N GLN A 298 17.62 10.35 6.16
CA GLN A 298 16.57 10.92 7.01
C GLN A 298 15.78 12.00 6.27
N ASP A 299 16.46 12.86 5.50
CA ASP A 299 15.79 13.89 4.68
C ASP A 299 14.92 13.24 3.60
N VAL A 300 15.42 12.19 2.94
CA VAL A 300 14.66 11.45 1.93
C VAL A 300 13.43 10.76 2.56
N ARG A 301 13.57 10.17 3.75
CA ARG A 301 12.43 9.60 4.49
C ARG A 301 11.40 10.65 4.87
N ALA A 302 11.85 11.84 5.25
CA ALA A 302 10.96 12.95 5.62
C ALA A 302 9.98 13.31 4.51
N THR A 303 10.35 13.14 3.22
CA THR A 303 9.48 13.46 2.08
C THR A 303 8.20 12.62 2.01
N THR A 304 8.17 11.45 2.64
CA THR A 304 7.02 10.53 2.66
C THR A 304 6.57 10.18 4.08
N ALA A 305 7.15 10.84 5.07
CA ALA A 305 6.98 10.48 6.48
C ALA A 305 5.52 10.50 6.93
N PHE A 306 4.76 11.52 6.55
CA PHE A 306 3.41 11.75 7.04
C PHE A 306 2.42 10.63 6.70
N HIS A 307 2.68 9.87 5.64
CA HIS A 307 1.86 8.72 5.25
C HIS A 307 2.54 7.37 5.49
N SER A 308 3.74 7.32 6.05
CA SER A 308 4.33 6.04 6.42
C SER A 308 3.49 5.34 7.49
N PRO A 309 3.24 4.02 7.38
CA PRO A 309 2.57 3.25 8.43
C PRO A 309 3.26 3.34 9.80
N LEU A 310 4.57 3.64 9.82
CA LEU A 310 5.35 3.79 11.05
C LEU A 310 5.17 5.16 11.73
N SER A 311 4.58 6.14 11.04
CA SER A 311 4.45 7.52 11.53
C SER A 311 3.34 7.72 12.55
N ARG A 312 2.51 6.73 12.75
CA ARG A 312 1.36 6.85 13.64
C ARG A 312 1.07 5.57 14.39
N PRO A 313 0.50 5.67 15.60
CA PRO A 313 0.07 4.50 16.32
C PRO A 313 -1.02 3.76 15.54
N VAL A 314 -1.00 2.43 15.64
CA VAL A 314 -2.10 1.62 15.12
C VAL A 314 -3.31 1.72 16.05
N LEU A 315 -4.51 1.81 15.47
CA LEU A 315 -5.78 1.90 16.23
C LEU A 315 -6.27 0.53 16.70
N LEU A 316 -5.79 -0.53 16.08
CA LEU A 316 -6.18 -1.91 16.37
C LEU A 316 -5.26 -2.54 17.43
N PRO A 317 -5.80 -3.34 18.35
CA PRO A 317 -4.97 -4.10 19.29
C PRO A 317 -4.19 -5.19 18.56
N PRO A 318 -2.98 -5.60 19.04
CA PRO A 318 -2.11 -6.57 18.37
C PRO A 318 -2.79 -7.89 17.99
N LYS A 319 -3.78 -8.35 18.76
CA LYS A 319 -4.54 -9.56 18.47
C LYS A 319 -5.41 -9.48 17.20
N ARG A 320 -5.68 -8.28 16.69
CA ARG A 320 -6.46 -8.00 15.48
C ARG A 320 -5.57 -7.64 14.27
N LEU A 321 -4.27 -7.88 14.39
CA LEU A 321 -3.26 -7.60 13.39
C LEU A 321 -2.52 -8.89 13.01
N LEU A 322 -2.39 -9.16 11.72
CA LEU A 322 -1.63 -10.28 11.17
C LEU A 322 -0.81 -9.79 9.99
N ILE A 323 0.51 -9.94 10.05
CA ILE A 323 1.39 -9.66 8.91
C ILE A 323 1.71 -10.96 8.20
N ILE A 324 1.71 -10.97 6.88
CA ILE A 324 2.15 -12.10 6.07
C ILE A 324 3.36 -11.65 5.25
N GLY A 325 4.52 -12.21 5.52
CA GLY A 325 5.78 -11.91 4.87
C GLY A 325 6.28 -13.04 3.98
N GLY A 326 7.07 -12.72 2.96
CA GLY A 326 7.74 -13.67 2.09
C GLY A 326 9.22 -13.81 2.46
N LEU A 327 9.68 -15.02 2.79
CA LEU A 327 11.08 -15.27 3.16
C LEU A 327 12.06 -14.93 2.03
N GLY A 328 11.67 -15.19 0.78
CA GLY A 328 12.50 -14.92 -0.40
C GLY A 328 12.29 -13.55 -1.02
N ASP A 329 11.47 -12.68 -0.44
CA ASP A 329 11.06 -11.40 -1.00
C ASP A 329 12.27 -10.48 -1.27
N LYS A 330 12.37 -10.00 -2.54
CA LYS A 330 13.40 -9.06 -3.00
C LYS A 330 12.84 -7.71 -3.45
N LEU A 331 11.51 -7.55 -3.44
CA LEU A 331 10.85 -6.28 -3.75
C LEU A 331 10.55 -5.51 -2.45
N ALA A 332 9.88 -6.16 -1.50
CA ALA A 332 9.64 -5.67 -0.15
C ALA A 332 10.31 -6.61 0.85
N THR A 333 11.60 -6.43 1.04
CA THR A 333 12.41 -7.40 1.81
C THR A 333 11.84 -7.68 3.21
N PRO A 334 12.09 -8.85 3.79
CA PRO A 334 11.54 -9.25 5.10
C PRO A 334 11.68 -8.22 6.21
N ARG A 335 12.71 -7.35 6.15
CA ARG A 335 12.92 -6.29 7.14
C ARG A 335 11.75 -5.31 7.25
N HIS A 336 11.00 -5.07 6.16
CA HIS A 336 9.81 -4.23 6.22
C HIS A 336 8.70 -4.86 7.06
N SER A 337 8.48 -6.17 6.90
CA SER A 337 7.53 -6.92 7.73
C SER A 337 7.98 -6.99 9.20
N GLU A 338 9.28 -7.17 9.44
CA GLU A 338 9.85 -7.16 10.79
C GLU A 338 9.71 -5.79 11.48
N ALA A 339 9.97 -4.70 10.75
CA ALA A 339 9.81 -3.34 11.27
C ALA A 339 8.33 -3.03 11.59
N LEU A 340 7.42 -3.46 10.71
CA LEU A 340 5.98 -3.31 10.96
C LEU A 340 5.53 -4.11 12.18
N GLN A 341 5.99 -5.35 12.34
CA GLN A 341 5.69 -6.18 13.50
C GLN A 341 6.15 -5.52 14.80
N GLN A 342 7.36 -4.98 14.81
CA GLN A 342 7.89 -4.26 15.96
C GLN A 342 7.02 -3.03 16.28
N HIS A 343 6.68 -2.24 15.29
CA HIS A 343 5.84 -1.06 15.44
C HIS A 343 4.43 -1.40 15.95
N TRP A 344 3.88 -2.54 15.52
CA TRP A 344 2.57 -3.03 15.92
C TRP A 344 2.55 -3.86 17.23
N GLY A 345 3.55 -3.68 18.09
CA GLY A 345 3.59 -4.31 19.40
C GLY A 345 3.72 -5.82 19.35
N GLN A 346 4.54 -6.34 18.44
CA GLN A 346 4.81 -7.78 18.25
C GLN A 346 3.53 -8.57 17.90
N CYS A 347 2.69 -8.03 17.01
CA CYS A 347 1.52 -8.73 16.49
C CYS A 347 1.90 -10.05 15.78
N ALA A 348 0.91 -10.82 15.36
CA ALA A 348 1.16 -12.06 14.63
C ALA A 348 1.87 -11.78 13.30
N LEU A 349 2.92 -12.55 13.00
CA LEU A 349 3.66 -12.51 11.75
C LEU A 349 3.82 -13.95 11.24
N HIS A 350 3.29 -14.19 10.04
CA HIS A 350 3.44 -15.46 9.33
C HIS A 350 4.39 -15.29 8.14
N TRP A 351 5.29 -16.25 7.97
CA TRP A 351 6.21 -16.29 6.84
C TRP A 351 5.87 -17.42 5.88
N HIS A 352 5.62 -17.10 4.61
CA HIS A 352 5.59 -18.12 3.57
C HIS A 352 6.96 -18.30 2.93
N ALA A 353 7.25 -19.50 2.45
CA ALA A 353 8.56 -19.85 1.89
C ALA A 353 8.87 -19.21 0.51
N GLY A 354 7.86 -18.58 -0.13
CA GLY A 354 8.02 -17.92 -1.43
C GLY A 354 8.62 -16.52 -1.33
N ALA A 355 8.53 -15.83 -2.45
CA ALA A 355 8.98 -14.45 -2.60
C ALA A 355 7.79 -13.51 -2.87
N HIS A 356 8.04 -12.27 -3.28
CA HIS A 356 7.02 -11.25 -3.47
C HIS A 356 6.03 -11.60 -4.60
N ALA A 357 6.60 -11.91 -5.78
CA ALA A 357 5.80 -12.20 -6.98
C ALA A 357 5.20 -13.60 -6.98
N VAL A 358 5.79 -14.54 -6.26
CA VAL A 358 5.31 -15.92 -6.18
C VAL A 358 5.29 -16.39 -4.73
N PRO A 359 4.15 -16.22 -4.04
CA PRO A 359 3.96 -16.80 -2.72
C PRO A 359 3.90 -18.32 -2.84
N LEU A 360 4.64 -19.02 -1.99
CA LEU A 360 4.54 -20.46 -1.84
C LEU A 360 3.72 -20.81 -0.60
N GLN A 361 3.21 -22.04 -0.54
CA GLN A 361 2.43 -22.52 0.62
C GLN A 361 1.11 -21.76 0.82
N GLN A 362 0.43 -21.41 -0.25
CA GLN A 362 -0.84 -20.64 -0.19
C GLN A 362 -1.91 -21.31 0.68
N GLN A 363 -2.03 -22.64 0.65
CA GLN A 363 -2.97 -23.36 1.51
C GLN A 363 -2.67 -23.11 3.00
N GLN A 364 -1.40 -23.18 3.40
CA GLN A 364 -0.99 -22.88 4.77
C GLN A 364 -1.26 -21.42 5.13
N THR A 365 -0.97 -20.50 4.22
CA THR A 365 -1.25 -19.06 4.40
C THR A 365 -2.74 -18.81 4.54
N ASN A 366 -3.58 -19.47 3.75
CA ASN A 366 -5.03 -19.37 3.85
C ASN A 366 -5.53 -19.95 5.18
N GLN A 367 -4.99 -21.09 5.63
CA GLN A 367 -5.33 -21.63 6.94
C GLN A 367 -5.00 -20.64 8.08
N VAL A 368 -3.84 -20.01 8.03
CA VAL A 368 -3.44 -18.98 9.02
C VAL A 368 -4.40 -17.80 9.00
N LYS A 369 -4.86 -17.35 7.81
CA LYS A 369 -5.88 -16.31 7.69
C LYS A 369 -7.20 -16.74 8.31
N GLN A 370 -7.66 -17.96 8.02
CA GLN A 370 -8.90 -18.50 8.58
C GLN A 370 -8.84 -18.58 10.11
N ASP A 371 -7.80 -19.23 10.66
CA ASP A 371 -7.58 -19.35 12.10
C ASP A 371 -7.55 -17.99 12.80
N PHE A 372 -6.94 -16.99 12.13
CA PHE A 372 -6.93 -15.62 12.62
C PHE A 372 -8.33 -15.02 12.64
N LEU A 373 -9.10 -15.10 11.55
CA LEU A 373 -10.44 -14.53 11.43
C LEU A 373 -11.44 -15.20 12.40
N GLU A 374 -11.34 -16.52 12.58
CA GLU A 374 -12.12 -17.28 13.59
C GLU A 374 -11.78 -16.83 15.01
N ARG A 375 -10.48 -16.73 15.33
CA ARG A 375 -10.01 -16.31 16.66
C ARG A 375 -10.52 -14.93 17.07
N ILE A 376 -10.58 -13.99 16.12
CA ILE A 376 -11.10 -12.64 16.38
C ILE A 376 -12.64 -12.56 16.26
N ARG A 377 -13.30 -13.66 15.91
CA ARG A 377 -14.76 -13.77 15.71
C ARG A 377 -15.27 -12.82 14.63
N PHE A 378 -14.55 -12.76 13.52
CA PHE A 378 -14.94 -11.91 12.38
C PHE A 378 -15.84 -12.67 11.39
N LEU A 379 -15.68 -13.97 11.25
CA LEU A 379 -16.48 -14.79 10.32
C LEU A 379 -17.96 -14.83 10.77
N PRO A 380 -18.92 -14.90 9.79
CA PRO A 380 -20.35 -14.90 10.07
C PRO A 380 -20.80 -16.15 10.81
#